data_f0cfe890188a84e12b2a07c7bc4e582b
#
_entry.id   f0cfe890188a84e12b2a07c7bc4e582b
#
_cell.length_a   1.000
_cell.length_b   1.000
_cell.length_c   1.000
_cell.angle_alpha   90.00
_cell.angle_beta   90.00
_cell.angle_gamma   90.00
#
_symmetry.space_group_name_H-M   'P 1'
#
loop_
_entity.id
_entity.type
_entity.pdbx_description
1 polymer ?
#
loop_
_entity_poly.entity_id
_entity_poly.type
_entity_poly.pdbx_seq_one_letter_code
_entity_poly.pdbx_strand_id
1 'polypeptide(L)'
;KAPPSTYFRSLLTTNKKYRYEQEIKISFVTTIYAYLTEYVTFPHVNLPDVCDTDNIEDIAIKLRECWNLGYGPIDNLIFYAEKNGIILTSVETSTNDIDAFSQKIYINDEERYIVALSKNKSTAARLHFDVAHELGHIMLHDWEDDIENISPSEFRDREQQANDFASAFLLPKETFIKEVGAYADKLNYYIELKKKWKVSIAAMIRRAKNLKLISYDKYQALMRQMQKMGIRKCEPLDDILVTAQPSLLKTAVEMLINDNILTAKEIIQELSDEYNLSLYSDDIETLIGLNKGTLKTCNVTPIHLLALK
;
A
#
# COMPACT_ATOMS: atom_id res chain seq x y z
N LYS A 1 -21.19 -13.98 10.45
CA LYS A 1 -20.04 -13.11 10.74
C LYS A 1 -20.37 -11.73 10.19
N ALA A 2 -20.12 -10.67 10.94
CA ALA A 2 -20.25 -9.29 10.43
C ALA A 2 -19.33 -9.13 9.20
N PRO A 3 -19.74 -8.37 8.17
CA PRO A 3 -18.85 -8.09 7.05
C PRO A 3 -17.59 -7.40 7.59
N PRO A 4 -16.42 -7.68 7.02
CA PRO A 4 -15.17 -7.05 7.45
C PRO A 4 -15.32 -5.53 7.31
N SER A 5 -14.95 -4.79 8.35
CA SER A 5 -14.92 -3.33 8.30
C SER A 5 -13.83 -2.89 7.33
N THR A 6 -14.17 -2.01 6.40
CA THR A 6 -13.26 -1.56 5.36
C THR A 6 -12.98 -0.07 5.53
N TYR A 7 -11.73 0.31 5.69
CA TYR A 7 -11.29 1.70 5.74
C TYR A 7 -11.01 2.22 4.34
N PHE A 8 -11.85 3.11 3.85
CA PHE A 8 -11.73 3.66 2.51
C PHE A 8 -11.51 5.18 2.57
N ARG A 9 -10.28 5.63 2.44
CA ARG A 9 -9.90 7.05 2.44
C ARG A 9 -10.69 7.92 1.46
N SER A 10 -10.81 7.46 0.24
CA SER A 10 -11.38 8.27 -0.86
C SER A 10 -12.88 8.11 -1.02
N LEU A 11 -13.54 7.28 -0.20
CA LEU A 11 -14.83 6.71 -0.58
C LEU A 11 -16.05 7.41 -0.02
N LEU A 12 -15.94 8.28 0.98
CA LEU A 12 -17.06 9.16 1.34
C LEU A 12 -17.37 10.17 0.22
N THR A 13 -16.39 10.50 -0.60
CA THR A 13 -16.56 11.38 -1.78
C THR A 13 -16.68 10.62 -3.09
N THR A 14 -16.37 9.31 -3.12
CA THR A 14 -16.40 8.48 -4.32
C THR A 14 -17.76 7.81 -4.48
N ASN A 15 -18.20 7.65 -5.74
CA ASN A 15 -19.46 7.00 -6.06
C ASN A 15 -19.51 5.57 -5.47
N LYS A 16 -20.62 5.19 -4.83
CA LYS A 16 -20.85 3.86 -4.22
C LYS A 16 -20.51 2.69 -5.16
N LYS A 17 -20.67 2.87 -6.48
CA LYS A 17 -20.30 1.87 -7.48
C LYS A 17 -18.80 1.53 -7.46
N TYR A 18 -17.94 2.54 -7.38
CA TYR A 18 -16.48 2.33 -7.38
C TYR A 18 -16.00 1.73 -6.05
N ARG A 19 -16.66 2.07 -4.94
CA ARG A 19 -16.42 1.42 -3.65
C ARG A 19 -16.70 -0.07 -3.73
N TYR A 20 -17.89 -0.43 -4.17
CA TYR A 20 -18.31 -1.83 -4.29
C TYR A 20 -17.39 -2.64 -5.22
N GLU A 21 -16.91 -2.03 -6.32
CA GLU A 21 -15.90 -2.65 -7.19
C GLU A 21 -14.61 -3.01 -6.42
N GLN A 22 -14.13 -2.11 -5.57
CA GLN A 22 -12.91 -2.36 -4.80
C GLN A 22 -13.13 -3.40 -3.68
N GLU A 23 -14.27 -3.37 -3.03
CA GLU A 23 -14.65 -4.39 -2.03
C GLU A 23 -14.65 -5.80 -2.62
N ILE A 24 -15.20 -5.96 -3.83
CA ILE A 24 -15.16 -7.23 -4.55
C ILE A 24 -13.71 -7.66 -4.84
N LYS A 25 -12.87 -6.75 -5.33
CA LYS A 25 -11.46 -7.07 -5.61
C LYS A 25 -10.71 -7.52 -4.36
N ILE A 26 -10.94 -6.85 -3.22
CA ILE A 26 -10.35 -7.27 -1.94
C ILE A 26 -10.90 -8.63 -1.50
N SER A 27 -12.19 -8.90 -1.67
CA SER A 27 -12.73 -10.22 -1.33
C SER A 27 -12.06 -11.34 -2.14
N PHE A 28 -11.75 -11.11 -3.41
CA PHE A 28 -10.99 -12.06 -4.23
C PHE A 28 -9.56 -12.24 -3.71
N VAL A 29 -8.86 -11.14 -3.39
CA VAL A 29 -7.52 -11.21 -2.81
C VAL A 29 -7.53 -11.94 -1.47
N THR A 30 -8.53 -11.70 -0.62
CA THR A 30 -8.73 -12.40 0.65
C THR A 30 -8.90 -13.90 0.44
N THR A 31 -9.70 -14.29 -0.53
CA THR A 31 -9.93 -15.69 -0.88
C THR A 31 -8.66 -16.36 -1.39
N ILE A 32 -7.92 -15.69 -2.28
CA ILE A 32 -6.64 -16.21 -2.79
C ILE A 32 -5.63 -16.35 -1.65
N TYR A 33 -5.54 -15.35 -0.77
CA TYR A 33 -4.65 -15.45 0.39
C TYR A 33 -5.03 -16.61 1.31
N ALA A 34 -6.32 -16.78 1.63
CA ALA A 34 -6.80 -17.89 2.45
C ALA A 34 -6.44 -19.25 1.84
N TYR A 35 -6.63 -19.42 0.54
CA TYR A 35 -6.20 -20.60 -0.19
C TYR A 35 -4.70 -20.85 -0.07
N LEU A 36 -3.88 -19.81 -0.29
CA LEU A 36 -2.43 -19.94 -0.23
C LEU A 36 -1.91 -20.28 1.18
N THR A 37 -2.65 -19.94 2.25
CA THR A 37 -2.26 -20.31 3.64
C THR A 37 -2.29 -21.82 3.89
N GLU A 38 -2.93 -22.61 3.05
CA GLU A 38 -2.88 -24.07 3.14
C GLU A 38 -1.52 -24.64 2.73
N TYR A 39 -0.79 -23.93 1.89
CA TYR A 39 0.47 -24.38 1.30
C TYR A 39 1.69 -23.60 1.79
N VAL A 40 1.52 -22.34 2.18
CA VAL A 40 2.61 -21.42 2.50
C VAL A 40 2.38 -20.75 3.85
N THR A 41 3.41 -20.71 4.67
CA THR A 41 3.40 -19.94 5.91
C THR A 41 3.74 -18.48 5.60
N PHE A 42 2.78 -17.58 5.83
CA PHE A 42 2.97 -16.15 5.67
C PHE A 42 3.50 -15.49 6.95
N PRO A 43 4.18 -14.33 6.85
CA PRO A 43 4.58 -13.58 8.02
C PRO A 43 3.37 -13.21 8.91
N HIS A 44 3.54 -13.31 10.22
CA HIS A 44 2.53 -12.81 11.15
C HIS A 44 2.52 -11.29 11.20
N VAL A 45 1.36 -10.72 11.55
CA VAL A 45 1.22 -9.28 11.76
C VAL A 45 2.12 -8.88 12.93
N ASN A 46 3.07 -8.00 12.66
CA ASN A 46 4.05 -7.49 13.63
C ASN A 46 3.85 -5.98 13.77
N LEU A 47 2.98 -5.59 14.69
CA LEU A 47 2.67 -4.19 15.02
C LEU A 47 2.95 -3.95 16.51
N PRO A 48 3.49 -2.79 16.90
CA PRO A 48 3.71 -2.47 18.31
C PRO A 48 2.41 -2.12 19.00
N ASP A 49 2.37 -2.33 20.31
CA ASP A 49 1.29 -1.85 21.15
C ASP A 49 1.28 -0.31 21.21
N VAL A 50 0.10 0.28 21.06
CA VAL A 50 -0.14 1.71 21.17
C VAL A 50 -0.89 2.01 22.47
N CYS A 51 -0.39 3.00 23.22
CA CYS A 51 -1.02 3.49 24.44
C CYS A 51 -1.77 4.80 24.18
N ASP A 52 -2.85 5.06 24.89
CA ASP A 52 -3.65 6.30 24.78
C ASP A 52 -2.83 7.58 25.02
N THR A 53 -1.69 7.48 25.71
CA THR A 53 -0.78 8.59 25.98
C THR A 53 0.23 8.85 24.87
N ASP A 54 0.34 7.96 23.89
CA ASP A 54 1.28 8.11 22.78
C ASP A 54 0.79 9.19 21.81
N ASN A 55 1.68 10.07 21.41
CA ASN A 55 1.38 10.96 20.30
C ASN A 55 1.77 10.30 18.95
N ILE A 56 1.29 10.87 17.85
CA ILE A 56 1.50 10.30 16.49
C ILE A 56 2.99 10.13 16.14
N GLU A 57 3.86 11.04 16.59
CA GLU A 57 5.32 10.93 16.37
C GLU A 57 5.88 9.71 17.11
N ASP A 58 5.45 9.48 18.35
CA ASP A 58 5.92 8.35 19.17
C ASP A 58 5.44 7.02 18.56
N ILE A 59 4.18 6.96 18.10
CA ILE A 59 3.62 5.77 17.44
C ILE A 59 4.39 5.45 16.16
N ALA A 60 4.70 6.47 15.35
CA ALA A 60 5.50 6.30 14.14
C ALA A 60 6.92 5.78 14.44
N ILE A 61 7.53 6.25 15.53
CA ILE A 61 8.84 5.76 15.99
C ILE A 61 8.74 4.33 16.50
N LYS A 62 7.74 4.01 17.32
CA LYS A 62 7.51 2.63 17.81
C LYS A 62 7.39 1.63 16.65
N LEU A 63 6.65 1.98 15.59
CA LEU A 63 6.55 1.11 14.42
C LEU A 63 7.89 0.94 13.71
N ARG A 64 8.68 2.01 13.58
CA ARG A 64 10.03 1.94 12.99
C ARG A 64 10.97 1.05 13.81
N GLU A 65 10.91 1.15 15.12
CA GLU A 65 11.70 0.31 16.04
C GLU A 65 11.26 -1.16 15.98
N CYS A 66 9.96 -1.41 16.00
CA CYS A 66 9.39 -2.75 15.86
C CYS A 66 9.85 -3.43 14.55
N TRP A 67 9.90 -2.69 13.46
CA TRP A 67 10.33 -3.18 12.15
C TRP A 67 11.85 -3.09 11.92
N ASN A 68 12.63 -2.60 12.89
CA ASN A 68 14.07 -2.40 12.79
C ASN A 68 14.51 -1.54 11.59
N LEU A 69 13.75 -0.47 11.29
CA LEU A 69 14.01 0.42 10.16
C LEU A 69 15.06 1.49 10.45
N GLY A 70 15.41 1.69 11.73
CA GLY A 70 16.21 2.84 12.16
C GLY A 70 15.50 4.17 11.88
N TYR A 71 16.24 5.28 11.92
CA TYR A 71 15.68 6.63 11.78
C TYR A 71 16.04 7.32 10.45
N GLY A 72 16.65 6.59 9.54
CA GLY A 72 17.01 7.05 8.20
C GLY A 72 15.92 6.86 7.15
N PRO A 73 16.23 7.13 5.88
CA PRO A 73 15.34 6.82 4.75
C PRO A 73 14.98 5.34 4.68
N ILE A 74 13.77 5.06 4.21
CA ILE A 74 13.29 3.71 3.94
C ILE A 74 13.39 3.46 2.44
N ASP A 75 14.21 2.50 2.04
CA ASP A 75 14.43 2.23 0.61
C ASP A 75 13.26 1.50 -0.05
N ASN A 76 12.65 0.56 0.67
CA ASN A 76 11.58 -0.29 0.17
C ASN A 76 10.53 -0.56 1.25
N LEU A 77 9.60 0.39 1.44
CA LEU A 77 8.55 0.25 2.44
C LEU A 77 7.60 -0.90 2.13
N ILE A 78 7.35 -1.20 0.85
CA ILE A 78 6.50 -2.32 0.43
C ILE A 78 7.05 -3.64 0.97
N PHE A 79 8.34 -3.90 0.77
CA PHE A 79 8.99 -5.09 1.32
C PHE A 79 8.89 -5.19 2.85
N TYR A 80 9.11 -4.07 3.55
CA TYR A 80 9.03 -4.09 5.02
C TYR A 80 7.61 -4.31 5.52
N ALA A 81 6.60 -3.76 4.84
CA ALA A 81 5.20 -3.99 5.18
C ALA A 81 4.83 -5.48 4.98
N GLU A 82 5.17 -6.06 3.81
CA GLU A 82 4.93 -7.49 3.54
C GLU A 82 5.67 -8.41 4.51
N LYS A 83 6.94 -8.10 4.82
CA LYS A 83 7.75 -8.84 5.79
C LYS A 83 7.15 -8.85 7.19
N ASN A 84 6.40 -7.83 7.56
CA ASN A 84 5.76 -7.69 8.86
C ASN A 84 4.25 -8.01 8.82
N GLY A 85 3.81 -8.79 7.83
CA GLY A 85 2.49 -9.42 7.80
C GLY A 85 1.37 -8.55 7.23
N ILE A 86 1.69 -7.41 6.63
CA ILE A 86 0.70 -6.60 5.88
C ILE A 86 0.59 -7.15 4.46
N ILE A 87 -0.60 -7.52 4.05
CA ILE A 87 -0.85 -8.04 2.71
C ILE A 87 -1.02 -6.86 1.76
N LEU A 88 -0.09 -6.70 0.82
CA LEU A 88 -0.18 -5.65 -0.19
C LEU A 88 -0.64 -6.20 -1.53
N THR A 89 -1.48 -5.44 -2.21
CA THR A 89 -1.89 -5.73 -3.58
C THR A 89 -1.96 -4.45 -4.42
N SER A 90 -1.84 -4.58 -5.72
CA SER A 90 -2.00 -3.45 -6.65
C SER A 90 -3.24 -3.67 -7.51
N VAL A 91 -4.17 -2.74 -7.46
CA VAL A 91 -5.44 -2.81 -8.18
C VAL A 91 -5.56 -1.70 -9.22
N GLU A 92 -6.14 -2.04 -10.36
CA GLU A 92 -6.58 -1.02 -11.29
C GLU A 92 -7.88 -0.40 -10.79
N THR A 93 -7.93 0.93 -10.73
CA THR A 93 -9.11 1.66 -10.31
C THR A 93 -9.76 2.34 -11.51
N SER A 94 -11.08 2.26 -11.61
CA SER A 94 -11.87 2.90 -12.68
C SER A 94 -11.93 4.43 -12.53
N THR A 95 -11.32 4.98 -11.48
CA THR A 95 -11.24 6.42 -11.20
C THR A 95 -9.85 6.78 -10.70
N ASN A 96 -9.45 8.03 -10.95
CA ASN A 96 -8.20 8.58 -10.40
C ASN A 96 -8.34 9.12 -8.97
N ASP A 97 -9.50 9.00 -8.36
CA ASP A 97 -9.77 9.55 -7.03
C ASP A 97 -9.37 8.59 -5.90
N ILE A 98 -9.16 7.31 -6.21
CA ILE A 98 -8.71 6.29 -5.25
C ILE A 98 -7.20 6.14 -5.38
N ASP A 99 -6.48 6.37 -4.29
CA ASP A 99 -5.03 6.23 -4.21
C ASP A 99 -4.62 4.88 -3.57
N ALA A 100 -5.09 4.64 -2.36
CA ALA A 100 -4.94 3.40 -1.63
C ALA A 100 -6.13 3.24 -0.67
N PHE A 101 -6.31 2.04 -0.14
CA PHE A 101 -7.23 1.77 0.96
C PHE A 101 -6.82 0.49 1.68
N SER A 102 -7.24 0.37 2.93
CA SER A 102 -6.94 -0.77 3.77
C SER A 102 -8.20 -1.43 4.29
N GLN A 103 -8.09 -2.72 4.59
CA GLN A 103 -9.16 -3.52 5.17
C GLN A 103 -8.59 -4.48 6.21
N LYS A 104 -9.24 -4.55 7.38
CA LYS A 104 -9.03 -5.58 8.39
C LYS A 104 -9.86 -6.81 8.03
N ILE A 105 -9.24 -7.96 8.02
CA ILE A 105 -9.87 -9.25 7.71
C ILE A 105 -9.50 -10.28 8.77
N TYR A 106 -10.26 -11.38 8.84
CA TYR A 106 -9.96 -12.52 9.70
C TYR A 106 -9.86 -13.78 8.84
N ILE A 107 -8.72 -14.47 8.96
CA ILE A 107 -8.47 -15.74 8.27
C ILE A 107 -7.97 -16.73 9.32
N ASN A 108 -8.64 -17.88 9.44
CA ASN A 108 -8.35 -18.89 10.45
C ASN A 108 -8.31 -18.32 11.89
N ASP A 109 -9.24 -17.39 12.19
CA ASP A 109 -9.36 -16.65 13.44
C ASP A 109 -8.15 -15.73 13.76
N GLU A 110 -7.22 -15.55 12.82
CA GLU A 110 -6.14 -14.58 12.91
C GLU A 110 -6.50 -13.27 12.20
N GLU A 111 -6.16 -12.17 12.85
CA GLU A 111 -6.29 -10.83 12.31
C GLU A 111 -5.24 -10.57 11.23
N ARG A 112 -5.66 -10.01 10.10
CA ARG A 112 -4.80 -9.63 8.98
C ARG A 112 -5.24 -8.28 8.42
N TYR A 113 -4.32 -7.58 7.78
CA TYR A 113 -4.58 -6.32 7.10
C TYR A 113 -4.22 -6.44 5.63
N ILE A 114 -5.15 -6.05 4.76
CA ILE A 114 -4.90 -5.92 3.32
C ILE A 114 -4.85 -4.43 2.98
N VAL A 115 -3.83 -4.03 2.26
CA VAL A 115 -3.71 -2.69 1.68
C VAL A 115 -3.67 -2.81 0.17
N ALA A 116 -4.65 -2.20 -0.49
CA ALA A 116 -4.73 -2.13 -1.95
C ALA A 116 -4.21 -0.78 -2.44
N LEU A 117 -3.23 -0.82 -3.33
CA LEU A 117 -2.59 0.35 -3.94
C LEU A 117 -3.12 0.54 -5.37
N SER A 118 -3.44 1.77 -5.74
CA SER A 118 -3.85 2.08 -7.11
C SER A 118 -2.67 2.03 -8.07
N LYS A 119 -2.82 1.29 -9.19
CA LYS A 119 -1.85 1.25 -10.28
C LYS A 119 -1.77 2.56 -11.08
N ASN A 120 -2.79 3.41 -10.99
CA ASN A 120 -2.91 4.60 -11.83
C ASN A 120 -1.91 5.71 -11.48
N LYS A 121 -1.28 5.66 -10.29
CA LYS A 121 -0.40 6.71 -9.76
C LYS A 121 0.81 6.07 -9.05
N SER A 122 1.74 5.51 -9.81
CA SER A 122 2.78 4.60 -9.30
C SER A 122 4.18 5.22 -9.19
N THR A 123 4.34 6.48 -8.78
CA THR A 123 5.67 6.99 -8.44
C THR A 123 6.14 6.42 -7.10
N ALA A 124 7.47 6.20 -6.94
CA ALA A 124 8.02 5.66 -5.71
C ALA A 124 7.61 6.46 -4.47
N ALA A 125 7.69 7.80 -4.56
CA ALA A 125 7.30 8.69 -3.47
C ALA A 125 5.81 8.58 -3.12
N ARG A 126 4.96 8.37 -4.12
CA ARG A 126 3.53 8.19 -3.91
C ARG A 126 3.23 6.87 -3.22
N LEU A 127 3.75 5.77 -3.76
CA LEU A 127 3.54 4.43 -3.18
C LEU A 127 4.02 4.35 -1.74
N HIS A 128 5.20 4.92 -1.43
CA HIS A 128 5.68 4.96 -0.04
C HIS A 128 4.74 5.77 0.86
N PHE A 129 4.26 6.91 0.38
CA PHE A 129 3.35 7.73 1.19
C PHE A 129 2.00 7.05 1.38
N ASP A 130 1.44 6.43 0.35
CA ASP A 130 0.16 5.75 0.41
C ASP A 130 0.23 4.54 1.37
N VAL A 131 1.28 3.71 1.29
CA VAL A 131 1.49 2.62 2.27
C VAL A 131 1.65 3.16 3.69
N ALA A 132 2.46 4.20 3.90
CA ALA A 132 2.65 4.80 5.22
C ALA A 132 1.35 5.41 5.77
N HIS A 133 0.51 5.96 4.91
CA HIS A 133 -0.79 6.51 5.27
C HIS A 133 -1.76 5.41 5.72
N GLU A 134 -1.83 4.29 4.97
CA GLU A 134 -2.65 3.13 5.36
C GLU A 134 -2.15 2.48 6.66
N LEU A 135 -0.83 2.43 6.86
CA LEU A 135 -0.27 2.04 8.16
C LEU A 135 -0.69 3.00 9.29
N GLY A 136 -0.85 4.29 8.99
CA GLY A 136 -1.41 5.26 9.93
C GLY A 136 -2.84 4.91 10.34
N HIS A 137 -3.70 4.51 9.40
CA HIS A 137 -5.04 4.04 9.71
C HIS A 137 -5.00 2.75 10.54
N ILE A 138 -4.12 1.81 10.21
CA ILE A 138 -3.96 0.55 10.94
C ILE A 138 -3.53 0.79 12.40
N MET A 139 -2.67 1.77 12.63
CA MET A 139 -2.09 2.04 13.95
C MET A 139 -2.93 2.93 14.85
N LEU A 140 -3.76 3.82 14.28
CA LEU A 140 -4.37 4.93 15.03
C LEU A 140 -5.89 4.80 15.21
N HIS A 141 -6.55 4.01 14.36
CA HIS A 141 -8.01 4.02 14.31
C HIS A 141 -8.61 2.66 14.66
N ASP A 142 -9.74 2.70 15.35
CA ASP A 142 -10.51 1.52 15.64
C ASP A 142 -11.21 1.02 14.37
N TRP A 143 -11.13 -0.29 14.13
CA TRP A 143 -11.72 -0.98 12.98
C TRP A 143 -13.14 -1.50 13.25
N GLU A 144 -13.64 -1.34 14.47
CA GLU A 144 -15.01 -1.72 14.84
C GLU A 144 -16.02 -0.63 14.49
N ASP A 145 -15.54 0.61 14.29
CA ASP A 145 -16.38 1.73 13.88
C ASP A 145 -16.90 1.54 12.46
N ASP A 146 -18.20 1.72 12.28
CA ASP A 146 -18.79 1.80 10.95
C ASP A 146 -18.51 3.18 10.35
N ILE A 147 -17.59 3.21 9.38
CA ILE A 147 -17.15 4.44 8.69
C ILE A 147 -18.32 5.19 8.04
N GLU A 148 -19.40 4.50 7.68
CA GLU A 148 -20.59 5.14 7.12
C GLU A 148 -21.32 6.03 8.15
N ASN A 149 -21.10 5.77 9.42
CA ASN A 149 -21.75 6.47 10.53
C ASN A 149 -20.89 7.55 11.21
N ILE A 150 -19.59 7.65 10.87
CA ILE A 150 -18.75 8.72 11.43
C ILE A 150 -19.09 10.08 10.80
N SER A 151 -18.94 11.13 11.59
CA SER A 151 -19.20 12.49 11.12
C SER A 151 -18.15 12.94 10.08
N PRO A 152 -18.50 13.85 9.14
CA PRO A 152 -17.53 14.41 8.20
C PRO A 152 -16.36 15.16 8.87
N SER A 153 -16.52 15.67 10.09
CA SER A 153 -15.42 16.25 10.87
C SER A 153 -14.47 15.20 11.38
N GLU A 154 -14.99 14.17 12.01
CA GLU A 154 -14.21 13.04 12.51
C GLU A 154 -13.44 12.32 11.39
N PHE A 155 -14.09 12.10 10.24
CA PHE A 155 -13.41 11.56 9.08
C PHE A 155 -12.22 12.42 8.66
N ARG A 156 -12.36 13.75 8.58
CA ARG A 156 -11.25 14.65 8.27
C ARG A 156 -10.13 14.60 9.30
N ASP A 157 -10.48 14.45 10.58
CA ASP A 157 -9.51 14.37 11.66
C ASP A 157 -8.70 13.05 11.56
N ARG A 158 -9.36 11.92 11.31
CA ARG A 158 -8.70 10.62 11.09
C ARG A 158 -7.77 10.66 9.86
N GLU A 159 -8.22 11.27 8.77
CA GLU A 159 -7.38 11.49 7.57
C GLU A 159 -6.15 12.36 7.85
N GLN A 160 -6.33 13.41 8.65
CA GLN A 160 -5.21 14.27 9.05
C GLN A 160 -4.22 13.50 9.94
N GLN A 161 -4.72 12.71 10.88
CA GLN A 161 -3.90 11.85 11.75
C GLN A 161 -3.09 10.84 10.92
N ALA A 162 -3.70 10.16 9.95
CA ALA A 162 -3.00 9.22 9.06
C ALA A 162 -1.94 9.93 8.20
N ASN A 163 -2.22 11.13 7.71
CA ASN A 163 -1.25 11.96 6.99
C ASN A 163 -0.08 12.39 7.88
N ASP A 164 -0.35 12.77 9.13
CA ASP A 164 0.67 13.18 10.09
C ASP A 164 1.53 11.97 10.50
N PHE A 165 0.92 10.80 10.68
CA PHE A 165 1.63 9.55 10.90
C PHE A 165 2.55 9.22 9.72
N ALA A 166 2.04 9.20 8.48
CA ALA A 166 2.83 8.94 7.29
C ALA A 166 4.03 9.88 7.17
N SER A 167 3.80 11.16 7.47
CA SER A 167 4.83 12.19 7.48
C SER A 167 5.91 11.93 8.56
N ALA A 168 5.50 11.56 9.78
CA ALA A 168 6.40 11.24 10.89
C ALA A 168 7.15 9.93 10.64
N PHE A 169 6.46 8.92 10.14
CA PHE A 169 7.02 7.61 9.84
C PHE A 169 8.07 7.67 8.72
N LEU A 170 7.78 8.35 7.63
CA LEU A 170 8.74 8.49 6.50
C LEU A 170 9.87 9.47 6.79
N LEU A 171 9.62 10.51 7.59
CA LEU A 171 10.54 11.62 7.87
C LEU A 171 10.67 11.83 9.38
N PRO A 172 11.36 10.92 10.13
CA PRO A 172 11.53 11.03 11.57
C PRO A 172 12.11 12.38 11.96
N LYS A 173 11.50 13.02 12.96
CA LYS A 173 11.73 14.42 13.34
C LYS A 173 13.21 14.78 13.47
N GLU A 174 13.94 14.07 14.32
CA GLU A 174 15.33 14.44 14.63
C GLU A 174 16.27 14.29 13.44
N THR A 175 16.14 13.18 12.70
CA THR A 175 16.96 12.92 11.52
C THR A 175 16.63 13.92 10.41
N PHE A 176 15.35 14.17 10.18
CA PHE A 176 14.91 15.11 9.16
C PHE A 176 15.35 16.55 9.46
N ILE A 177 15.26 16.99 10.72
CA ILE A 177 15.76 18.31 11.15
C ILE A 177 17.27 18.45 10.86
N LYS A 178 18.06 17.44 11.20
CA LYS A 178 19.51 17.43 10.93
C LYS A 178 19.80 17.46 9.43
N GLU A 179 19.06 16.70 8.65
CA GLU A 179 19.23 16.58 7.20
C GLU A 179 18.89 17.90 6.48
N VAL A 180 17.72 18.48 6.81
CA VAL A 180 17.27 19.72 6.18
C VAL A 180 18.13 20.91 6.60
N GLY A 181 18.50 20.98 7.89
CA GLY A 181 19.42 21.96 8.44
C GLY A 181 19.15 23.40 8.02
N ALA A 182 20.21 24.10 7.61
CA ALA A 182 20.14 25.49 7.16
C ALA A 182 19.52 25.68 5.77
N TYR A 183 19.19 24.59 5.06
CA TYR A 183 18.69 24.65 3.69
C TYR A 183 17.17 24.45 3.59
N ALA A 184 16.46 24.50 4.70
CA ALA A 184 15.00 24.30 4.77
C ALA A 184 14.19 25.25 3.86
N ASP A 185 14.76 26.38 3.49
CA ASP A 185 14.14 27.38 2.62
C ASP A 185 14.55 27.28 1.13
N LYS A 186 15.30 26.25 0.74
CA LYS A 186 15.85 26.08 -0.62
C LYS A 186 15.15 24.94 -1.36
N LEU A 187 14.33 25.26 -2.36
CA LEU A 187 13.60 24.25 -3.13
C LEU A 187 14.52 23.21 -3.78
N ASN A 188 15.65 23.63 -4.36
CA ASN A 188 16.57 22.70 -5.01
C ASN A 188 17.16 21.67 -4.04
N TYR A 189 17.27 22.00 -2.76
CA TYR A 189 17.75 21.05 -1.76
C TYR A 189 16.75 19.91 -1.53
N TYR A 190 15.44 20.18 -1.55
CA TYR A 190 14.42 19.14 -1.46
C TYR A 190 14.43 18.21 -2.68
N ILE A 191 14.85 18.67 -3.85
CA ILE A 191 15.06 17.81 -5.03
C ILE A 191 16.17 16.79 -4.74
N GLU A 192 17.27 17.21 -4.13
CA GLU A 192 18.36 16.31 -3.73
C GLU A 192 17.90 15.35 -2.61
N LEU A 193 17.19 15.85 -1.62
CA LEU A 193 16.66 15.01 -0.53
C LEU A 193 15.69 13.94 -1.04
N LYS A 194 14.91 14.22 -2.09
CA LYS A 194 13.99 13.25 -2.69
C LYS A 194 14.70 12.00 -3.21
N LYS A 195 15.92 12.12 -3.73
CA LYS A 195 16.74 10.97 -4.16
C LYS A 195 16.99 10.00 -3.01
N LYS A 196 17.22 10.54 -1.83
CA LYS A 196 17.59 9.79 -0.62
C LYS A 196 16.35 9.25 0.11
N TRP A 197 15.36 10.12 0.34
CA TRP A 197 14.21 9.81 1.18
C TRP A 197 13.06 9.14 0.43
N LYS A 198 13.02 9.22 -0.89
CA LYS A 198 11.91 8.72 -1.74
C LYS A 198 10.55 9.23 -1.27
N VAL A 199 10.53 10.47 -0.79
CA VAL A 199 9.32 11.19 -0.36
C VAL A 199 9.16 12.41 -1.26
N SER A 200 7.92 12.81 -1.55
CA SER A 200 7.67 13.94 -2.44
C SER A 200 8.20 15.26 -1.86
N ILE A 201 8.66 16.13 -2.74
CA ILE A 201 9.17 17.47 -2.39
C ILE A 201 8.09 18.23 -1.60
N ALA A 202 6.82 18.15 -2.06
CA ALA A 202 5.72 18.81 -1.38
C ALA A 202 5.49 18.27 0.05
N ALA A 203 5.62 16.97 0.27
CA ALA A 203 5.49 16.36 1.61
C ALA A 203 6.65 16.78 2.53
N MET A 204 7.88 16.81 2.03
CA MET A 204 9.04 17.28 2.80
C MET A 204 8.92 18.75 3.18
N ILE A 205 8.48 19.62 2.27
CA ILE A 205 8.25 21.06 2.57
C ILE A 205 7.13 21.21 3.62
N ARG A 206 6.06 20.41 3.53
CA ARG A 206 4.98 20.40 4.54
C ARG A 206 5.51 19.94 5.89
N ARG A 207 6.34 18.90 5.92
CA ARG A 207 7.00 18.41 7.14
C ARG A 207 7.87 19.48 7.77
N ALA A 208 8.71 20.18 6.99
CA ALA A 208 9.54 21.29 7.46
C ALA A 208 8.70 22.41 8.09
N LYS A 209 7.55 22.75 7.50
CA LYS A 209 6.59 23.71 8.07
C LYS A 209 6.02 23.21 9.40
N ASN A 210 5.57 21.96 9.45
CA ASN A 210 4.97 21.37 10.66
C ASN A 210 5.98 21.30 11.81
N LEU A 211 7.25 21.02 11.50
CA LEU A 211 8.36 21.04 12.47
C LEU A 211 8.88 22.46 12.78
N LYS A 212 8.25 23.51 12.23
CA LYS A 212 8.62 24.92 12.44
C LYS A 212 10.04 25.29 11.96
N LEU A 213 10.59 24.52 11.00
CA LEU A 213 11.87 24.82 10.36
C LEU A 213 11.75 25.98 9.36
N ILE A 214 10.56 26.18 8.82
CA ILE A 214 10.19 27.30 7.96
C ILE A 214 8.90 27.93 8.43
N SER A 215 8.76 29.26 8.20
CA SER A 215 7.51 29.97 8.47
C SER A 215 6.41 29.58 7.46
N TYR A 216 5.16 29.89 7.78
CA TYR A 216 4.03 29.68 6.88
C TYR A 216 4.20 30.44 5.54
N ASP A 217 4.71 31.69 5.60
CA ASP A 217 4.94 32.49 4.40
C ASP A 217 6.00 31.85 3.50
N LYS A 218 7.04 31.28 4.10
CA LYS A 218 8.09 30.58 3.37
C LYS A 218 7.56 29.30 2.74
N TYR A 219 6.76 28.52 3.48
CA TYR A 219 6.02 27.37 2.95
C TYR A 219 5.21 27.75 1.71
N GLN A 220 4.40 28.81 1.80
CA GLN A 220 3.61 29.28 0.66
C GLN A 220 4.49 29.73 -0.51
N ALA A 221 5.61 30.40 -0.23
CA ALA A 221 6.56 30.83 -1.25
C ALA A 221 7.15 29.65 -2.02
N LEU A 222 7.58 28.59 -1.30
CA LEU A 222 8.08 27.35 -1.91
C LEU A 222 7.01 26.64 -2.74
N MET A 223 5.78 26.55 -2.25
CA MET A 223 4.68 25.92 -2.98
C MET A 223 4.30 26.72 -4.25
N ARG A 224 4.34 28.06 -4.20
CA ARG A 224 4.18 28.93 -5.40
C ARG A 224 5.33 28.74 -6.38
N GLN A 225 6.57 28.59 -5.88
CA GLN A 225 7.74 28.32 -6.73
C GLN A 225 7.59 26.99 -7.46
N MET A 226 7.17 25.91 -6.77
CA MET A 226 6.87 24.62 -7.40
C MET A 226 5.78 24.76 -8.49
N GLN A 227 4.74 25.53 -8.20
CA GLN A 227 3.65 25.77 -9.18
C GLN A 227 4.17 26.53 -10.42
N LYS A 228 4.97 27.58 -10.22
CA LYS A 228 5.58 28.36 -11.31
C LYS A 228 6.53 27.54 -12.18
N MET A 229 7.23 26.57 -11.59
CA MET A 229 8.13 25.66 -12.30
C MET A 229 7.38 24.46 -12.94
N GLY A 230 6.07 24.36 -12.75
CA GLY A 230 5.27 23.25 -13.30
C GLY A 230 5.50 21.88 -12.63
N ILE A 231 6.24 21.85 -11.52
CA ILE A 231 6.65 20.61 -10.86
C ILE A 231 5.72 20.18 -9.70
N ARG A 232 4.56 20.77 -9.57
CA ARG A 232 3.66 20.46 -8.44
C ARG A 232 2.90 19.14 -8.63
N LYS A 233 2.59 18.75 -9.88
CA LYS A 233 1.85 17.52 -10.19
C LYS A 233 2.76 16.38 -10.59
N CYS A 234 3.85 16.69 -11.26
CA CYS A 234 4.90 15.77 -11.67
C CYS A 234 6.22 16.37 -11.17
N GLU A 235 6.71 15.82 -10.09
CA GLU A 235 7.93 16.32 -9.46
C GLU A 235 9.17 15.76 -10.15
N PRO A 236 10.32 16.48 -10.08
CA PRO A 236 11.60 15.92 -10.52
C PRO A 236 11.83 14.51 -9.93
N LEU A 237 12.38 13.62 -10.74
CA LEU A 237 12.75 12.24 -10.39
C LEU A 237 11.55 11.27 -10.23
N ASP A 238 10.32 11.68 -10.47
CA ASP A 238 9.16 10.78 -10.42
C ASP A 238 9.23 9.64 -11.45
N ASP A 239 9.90 9.89 -12.57
CA ASP A 239 10.16 8.95 -13.67
C ASP A 239 11.41 8.08 -13.48
N ILE A 240 12.29 8.46 -12.55
CA ILE A 240 13.60 7.82 -12.33
C ILE A 240 13.59 6.95 -11.07
N LEU A 241 12.99 7.46 -9.99
CA LEU A 241 12.96 6.73 -8.72
C LEU A 241 11.95 5.58 -8.80
N VAL A 242 12.48 4.39 -8.59
CA VAL A 242 11.69 3.16 -8.56
C VAL A 242 11.55 2.65 -7.12
N THR A 243 10.45 1.94 -6.85
CA THR A 243 10.25 1.14 -5.66
C THR A 243 9.71 -0.22 -6.06
N ALA A 244 9.80 -1.20 -5.16
CA ALA A 244 9.21 -2.50 -5.38
C ALA A 244 7.69 -2.40 -5.54
N GLN A 245 7.12 -3.36 -6.24
CA GLN A 245 5.69 -3.62 -6.27
C GLN A 245 5.35 -4.70 -5.24
N PRO A 246 4.09 -4.82 -4.79
CA PRO A 246 3.64 -5.93 -3.98
C PRO A 246 4.05 -7.27 -4.60
N SER A 247 4.60 -8.16 -3.82
CA SER A 247 5.20 -9.40 -4.30
C SER A 247 4.90 -10.63 -3.46
N LEU A 248 4.32 -10.46 -2.27
CA LEU A 248 4.10 -11.55 -1.33
C LEU A 248 3.25 -12.68 -1.93
N LEU A 249 2.06 -12.35 -2.46
CA LEU A 249 1.15 -13.32 -3.05
C LEU A 249 1.71 -13.91 -4.36
N LYS A 250 2.32 -13.04 -5.18
CA LYS A 250 3.03 -13.48 -6.38
C LYS A 250 4.08 -14.53 -6.06
N THR A 251 4.95 -14.24 -5.09
CA THR A 251 6.04 -15.14 -4.69
C THR A 251 5.50 -16.46 -4.18
N ALA A 252 4.41 -16.45 -3.40
CA ALA A 252 3.78 -17.67 -2.91
C ALA A 252 3.33 -18.58 -4.08
N VAL A 253 2.63 -18.02 -5.06
CA VAL A 253 2.20 -18.80 -6.25
C VAL A 253 3.40 -19.27 -7.07
N GLU A 254 4.39 -18.41 -7.30
CA GLU A 254 5.59 -18.78 -8.05
C GLU A 254 6.37 -19.92 -7.34
N MET A 255 6.45 -19.95 -6.02
CA MET A 255 7.05 -21.04 -5.25
C MET A 255 6.29 -22.35 -5.48
N LEU A 256 4.96 -22.35 -5.37
CA LEU A 256 4.15 -23.56 -5.57
C LEU A 256 4.38 -24.18 -6.95
N ILE A 257 4.46 -23.33 -7.98
CA ILE A 257 4.67 -23.79 -9.36
C ILE A 257 6.11 -24.25 -9.58
N ASN A 258 7.11 -23.47 -9.15
CA ASN A 258 8.52 -23.75 -9.40
C ASN A 258 9.02 -24.98 -8.65
N ASP A 259 8.49 -25.21 -7.44
CA ASP A 259 8.82 -26.40 -6.64
C ASP A 259 7.97 -27.62 -7.01
N ASN A 260 7.15 -27.51 -8.05
CA ASN A 260 6.24 -28.56 -8.53
C ASN A 260 5.28 -29.10 -7.46
N ILE A 261 4.87 -28.24 -6.53
CA ILE A 261 3.87 -28.58 -5.50
C ILE A 261 2.49 -28.58 -6.16
N LEU A 262 2.19 -27.54 -6.96
CA LEU A 262 0.96 -27.38 -7.73
C LEU A 262 1.26 -26.88 -9.13
N THR A 263 0.46 -27.33 -10.08
CA THR A 263 0.45 -26.76 -11.45
C THR A 263 -0.49 -25.54 -11.50
N ALA A 264 -0.29 -24.65 -12.47
CA ALA A 264 -1.18 -23.53 -12.74
C ALA A 264 -2.65 -23.97 -12.91
N LYS A 265 -2.88 -25.16 -13.48
CA LYS A 265 -4.22 -25.73 -13.66
C LYS A 265 -4.85 -26.13 -12.33
N GLU A 266 -4.09 -26.80 -11.47
CA GLU A 266 -4.58 -27.22 -10.15
C GLU A 266 -4.92 -26.00 -9.29
N ILE A 267 -4.08 -24.96 -9.26
CA ILE A 267 -4.35 -23.71 -8.54
C ILE A 267 -5.70 -23.10 -8.96
N ILE A 268 -5.95 -22.97 -10.27
CA ILE A 268 -7.21 -22.40 -10.76
C ILE A 268 -8.40 -23.32 -10.42
N GLN A 269 -8.21 -24.62 -10.53
CA GLN A 269 -9.27 -25.61 -10.27
C GLN A 269 -9.64 -25.63 -8.77
N GLU A 270 -8.67 -25.68 -7.86
CA GLU A 270 -8.89 -25.68 -6.43
C GLU A 270 -9.55 -24.37 -5.95
N LEU A 271 -9.09 -23.20 -6.46
CA LEU A 271 -9.74 -21.92 -6.19
C LEU A 271 -11.22 -21.93 -6.60
N SER A 272 -11.55 -22.55 -7.74
CA SER A 272 -12.94 -22.68 -8.19
C SER A 272 -13.75 -23.68 -7.37
N ASP A 273 -13.22 -24.87 -7.14
CA ASP A 273 -13.96 -25.99 -6.59
C ASP A 273 -14.10 -25.91 -5.07
N GLU A 274 -13.05 -25.46 -4.37
CA GLU A 274 -13.01 -25.45 -2.90
C GLU A 274 -13.35 -24.06 -2.32
N TYR A 275 -12.94 -23.00 -3.02
CA TYR A 275 -13.12 -21.62 -2.55
C TYR A 275 -14.23 -20.86 -3.28
N ASN A 276 -14.94 -21.48 -4.23
CA ASN A 276 -15.97 -20.86 -5.06
C ASN A 276 -15.48 -19.57 -5.77
N LEU A 277 -14.19 -19.51 -6.11
CA LEU A 277 -13.57 -18.38 -6.79
C LEU A 277 -13.28 -18.74 -8.25
N SER A 278 -14.26 -18.55 -9.12
CA SER A 278 -14.13 -18.80 -10.56
C SER A 278 -13.78 -17.51 -11.30
N LEU A 279 -12.48 -17.25 -11.45
CA LEU A 279 -11.93 -16.11 -12.20
C LEU A 279 -11.10 -16.60 -13.38
N TYR A 280 -10.98 -15.75 -14.40
CA TYR A 280 -10.00 -16.00 -15.46
C TYR A 280 -8.57 -15.89 -14.93
N SER A 281 -7.64 -16.69 -15.50
CA SER A 281 -6.23 -16.63 -15.11
C SER A 281 -5.64 -15.22 -15.18
N ASP A 282 -5.97 -14.45 -16.21
CA ASP A 282 -5.50 -13.06 -16.39
C ASP A 282 -5.97 -12.13 -15.26
N ASP A 283 -7.17 -12.37 -14.70
CA ASP A 283 -7.72 -11.59 -13.57
C ASP A 283 -6.98 -11.92 -12.28
N ILE A 284 -6.75 -13.21 -12.00
CA ILE A 284 -5.95 -13.66 -10.84
C ILE A 284 -4.53 -13.08 -10.93
N GLU A 285 -3.87 -13.23 -12.09
CA GLU A 285 -2.53 -12.69 -12.33
C GLU A 285 -2.47 -11.18 -12.06
N THR A 286 -3.49 -10.45 -12.51
CA THR A 286 -3.58 -8.99 -12.31
C THR A 286 -3.76 -8.62 -10.83
N LEU A 287 -4.61 -9.36 -10.10
CA LEU A 287 -4.91 -9.10 -8.69
C LEU A 287 -3.70 -9.33 -7.77
N ILE A 288 -2.90 -10.34 -8.02
CA ILE A 288 -1.77 -10.69 -7.16
C ILE A 288 -0.40 -10.33 -7.74
N GLY A 289 -0.39 -9.62 -8.87
CA GLY A 289 0.83 -9.10 -9.49
C GLY A 289 1.70 -10.13 -10.18
N LEU A 290 1.14 -11.30 -10.57
CA LEU A 290 1.85 -12.29 -11.37
C LEU A 290 2.17 -11.76 -12.77
N ASN A 291 3.20 -12.32 -13.36
CA ASN A 291 3.51 -12.05 -14.76
C ASN A 291 2.40 -12.65 -15.65
N LYS A 292 2.01 -11.91 -16.67
CA LYS A 292 0.98 -12.36 -17.61
C LYS A 292 1.35 -13.71 -18.23
N GLY A 293 0.44 -14.67 -18.13
CA GLY A 293 0.61 -16.01 -18.67
C GLY A 293 1.20 -17.04 -17.71
N THR A 294 1.50 -16.66 -16.45
CA THR A 294 2.00 -17.59 -15.42
C THR A 294 0.96 -18.68 -15.12
N LEU A 295 -0.31 -18.32 -15.06
CA LEU A 295 -1.43 -19.24 -14.79
C LEU A 295 -2.11 -19.73 -16.07
N LYS A 296 -1.60 -19.38 -17.26
CA LYS A 296 -2.15 -19.91 -18.51
C LYS A 296 -1.83 -21.39 -18.63
N THR A 297 -2.87 -22.19 -18.61
CA THR A 297 -2.79 -23.58 -19.00
C THR A 297 -2.61 -23.62 -20.52
N CYS A 298 -1.44 -24.00 -21.00
CA CYS A 298 -1.29 -24.40 -22.39
C CYS A 298 -2.16 -25.65 -22.58
N ASN A 299 -3.35 -25.49 -23.15
CA ASN A 299 -4.05 -26.60 -23.74
C ASN A 299 -3.25 -27.03 -24.97
N VAL A 300 -2.15 -27.75 -24.75
CA VAL A 300 -1.58 -28.58 -25.79
C VAL A 300 -2.57 -29.71 -25.96
N THR A 301 -3.58 -29.47 -26.80
CA THR A 301 -4.38 -30.58 -27.32
C THR A 301 -3.39 -31.48 -28.04
N PRO A 302 -3.10 -32.71 -27.57
CA PRO A 302 -2.24 -33.61 -28.33
C PRO A 302 -2.94 -33.78 -29.68
N ILE A 303 -2.27 -33.34 -30.73
CA ILE A 303 -2.70 -33.64 -32.09
C ILE A 303 -2.55 -35.15 -32.21
N HIS A 304 -3.61 -35.86 -31.88
CA HIS A 304 -3.70 -37.26 -32.31
C HIS A 304 -3.84 -37.22 -33.83
N LEU A 305 -2.75 -37.48 -34.50
CA LEU A 305 -2.76 -37.81 -35.92
C LEU A 305 -3.56 -39.12 -36.03
N LEU A 306 -4.88 -38.99 -36.17
CA LEU A 306 -5.72 -40.08 -36.59
C LEU A 306 -5.35 -40.37 -38.05
N ALA A 307 -4.63 -41.42 -38.24
CA ALA A 307 -4.48 -42.01 -39.59
C ALA A 307 -5.84 -42.58 -39.97
N LEU A 308 -6.52 -41.92 -40.90
CA LEU A 308 -7.66 -42.53 -41.58
C LEU A 308 -7.11 -43.68 -42.45
N LYS A 309 -7.71 -44.88 -42.27
CA LYS A 309 -7.46 -46.04 -43.13
C LYS A 309 -8.14 -45.84 -44.47
#